data_1b8207cd3c0ed511cf8343adfe56dbb6
#
_entry.id   1b8207cd3c0ed511cf8343adfe56dbb6
#
_cell.length_a   1.000
_cell.length_b   1.000
_cell.length_c   1.000
_cell.angle_alpha   90.00
_cell.angle_beta   90.00
_cell.angle_gamma   90.00
#
_symmetry.space_group_name_H-M   'P 1'
#
loop_
_entity.id
_entity.type
_entity.pdbx_description
1 polymer ?
#
loop_
_entity_poly.entity_id
_entity_poly.type
_entity_poly.pdbx_seq_one_letter_code
_entity_poly.pdbx_strand_id
1 'polypeptide(L)'
;MTAPSTLETAATADVPTELTDGYHLVVDALKLNDVDTIYGVVGIPITDLARLAQAQGIRYIGFRHESNAGHAAAAAGYLTKKPGVALTVSAPGFLNGLVALANATTNCFPMVQISGSSERHLVDLKQGDYEEMDQLAAAQPFVKAAYRVSRVEDIGRGIARALRTAISGRPGGVYLDIPAAVLGSIMDAEAGARTLSRLVDPAPRQLPAPEAVDRAIELLASAERPLVVLGKGAAYAQADARIRQFIESTGIPYVPMSMAKGLLPDDHPQSAATARSMALKKADVVMLVGARLNWLLSHGEAPSWNPDAKFIQVDIEPREMDSNQPIAAPLVGDIESVLDALAERTKPGQIAAPAAWREELGARSAQNVAKMAERLKADPHPMQFMGALKAVRDVIHARPETYLVNEGANALDIARNVIDMHVPRHRLDSGTWGVMGIGMGYAIAAAVESGAPVVAVEGDSAFGFSGMELETICRYKLPVVTVIMNNGGVYRGDDVNPLDDAPSPTTLMLAARHDLMIEAFGGKGYRATTPAEVTAALTEALASGGPALIDCVIDPSAGTESGHISHLNPKGITVGNITAAKK
;
A
#
# COMPACT_ATOMS: atom_id res chain seq x y z
N MET A 1 2.89 -60.10 -66.98
CA MET A 1 1.79 -59.12 -66.85
C MET A 1 1.44 -59.03 -65.41
N THR A 2 1.96 -58.03 -64.73
CA THR A 2 1.68 -57.72 -63.33
C THR A 2 1.16 -56.29 -63.30
N ALA A 3 -0.06 -56.13 -62.83
CA ALA A 3 -0.72 -54.81 -62.67
C ALA A 3 -0.08 -53.97 -61.51
N PRO A 4 -0.01 -52.63 -61.62
CA PRO A 4 0.46 -51.84 -60.58
C PRO A 4 -0.65 -51.59 -59.52
N SER A 5 -0.29 -51.79 -58.24
CA SER A 5 -1.10 -51.46 -57.08
C SER A 5 -1.17 -49.91 -56.92
N THR A 6 -2.36 -49.37 -57.04
CA THR A 6 -2.68 -47.98 -56.68
C THR A 6 -2.74 -47.86 -55.16
N LEU A 7 -1.75 -47.24 -54.58
CA LEU A 7 -1.83 -46.70 -53.19
C LEU A 7 -2.78 -45.49 -53.19
N GLU A 8 -3.98 -45.67 -52.68
CA GLU A 8 -4.85 -44.58 -52.28
C GLU A 8 -4.20 -43.86 -51.11
N THR A 9 -3.67 -42.67 -51.35
CA THR A 9 -3.37 -41.72 -50.31
C THR A 9 -4.68 -41.20 -49.72
N ALA A 10 -5.04 -41.69 -48.53
CA ALA A 10 -6.13 -41.13 -47.77
C ALA A 10 -5.78 -39.63 -47.48
N ALA A 11 -6.53 -38.75 -48.13
CA ALA A 11 -6.53 -37.34 -47.78
C ALA A 11 -7.02 -37.23 -46.33
N THR A 12 -6.13 -36.91 -45.41
CA THR A 12 -6.51 -36.42 -44.07
C THR A 12 -7.32 -35.15 -44.29
N ALA A 13 -8.62 -35.22 -44.03
CA ALA A 13 -9.44 -34.01 -43.98
C ALA A 13 -8.78 -33.02 -43.02
N ASP A 14 -8.38 -31.86 -43.55
CA ASP A 14 -7.95 -30.72 -42.70
C ASP A 14 -9.11 -30.38 -41.77
N VAL A 15 -9.03 -30.85 -40.53
CA VAL A 15 -9.89 -30.33 -39.45
C VAL A 15 -9.52 -28.85 -39.31
N PRO A 16 -10.48 -27.92 -39.46
CA PRO A 16 -10.16 -26.51 -39.30
C PRO A 16 -9.50 -26.30 -37.93
N THR A 17 -8.25 -25.95 -37.94
CA THR A 17 -7.51 -25.66 -36.71
C THR A 17 -8.09 -24.38 -36.11
N GLU A 18 -8.66 -24.47 -34.92
CA GLU A 18 -9.07 -23.27 -34.16
C GLU A 18 -7.82 -22.47 -33.79
N LEU A 19 -7.84 -21.16 -34.05
CA LEU A 19 -6.70 -20.29 -33.82
C LEU A 19 -6.91 -19.43 -32.59
N THR A 20 -5.83 -19.11 -31.88
CA THR A 20 -5.74 -18.15 -30.81
C THR A 20 -4.61 -17.16 -31.08
N ASP A 21 -4.53 -16.11 -30.26
CA ASP A 21 -3.47 -15.10 -30.34
C ASP A 21 -2.92 -14.74 -28.95
N GLY A 22 -1.90 -13.88 -28.92
CA GLY A 22 -1.28 -13.46 -27.68
C GLY A 22 -2.21 -12.70 -26.74
N TYR A 23 -3.18 -11.94 -27.25
CA TYR A 23 -4.17 -11.24 -26.42
C TYR A 23 -5.05 -12.23 -25.64
N HIS A 24 -5.57 -13.26 -26.32
CA HIS A 24 -6.36 -14.31 -25.69
C HIS A 24 -5.53 -15.09 -24.66
N LEU A 25 -4.29 -15.45 -24.99
CA LEU A 25 -3.42 -16.17 -24.06
C LEU A 25 -3.08 -15.36 -22.79
N VAL A 26 -2.94 -14.03 -22.89
CA VAL A 26 -2.78 -13.17 -21.70
C VAL A 26 -4.02 -13.25 -20.82
N VAL A 27 -5.21 -13.06 -21.40
CA VAL A 27 -6.47 -13.08 -20.63
C VAL A 27 -6.71 -14.46 -20.02
N ASP A 28 -6.50 -15.52 -20.78
CA ASP A 28 -6.68 -16.89 -20.29
C ASP A 28 -5.69 -17.23 -19.15
N ALA A 29 -4.43 -16.81 -19.28
CA ALA A 29 -3.43 -16.99 -18.24
C ALA A 29 -3.78 -16.25 -16.94
N LEU A 30 -4.30 -15.02 -17.05
CA LEU A 30 -4.75 -14.22 -15.89
C LEU A 30 -5.97 -14.88 -15.22
N LYS A 31 -6.98 -15.28 -15.99
CA LYS A 31 -8.17 -15.98 -15.46
C LYS A 31 -7.81 -17.32 -14.82
N LEU A 32 -6.94 -18.09 -15.44
CA LEU A 32 -6.48 -19.38 -14.92
C LEU A 32 -5.80 -19.22 -13.55
N ASN A 33 -5.23 -18.05 -13.26
CA ASN A 33 -4.56 -17.72 -12.00
C ASN A 33 -5.38 -16.80 -11.10
N ASP A 34 -6.70 -16.83 -11.23
CA ASP A 34 -7.68 -16.16 -10.36
C ASP A 34 -7.47 -14.63 -10.29
N VAL A 35 -7.04 -14.00 -11.39
CA VAL A 35 -7.02 -12.54 -11.56
C VAL A 35 -8.39 -12.13 -12.09
N ASP A 36 -9.15 -11.42 -11.27
CA ASP A 36 -10.51 -10.98 -11.56
C ASP A 36 -10.64 -9.46 -11.77
N THR A 37 -9.56 -8.71 -11.50
CA THR A 37 -9.53 -7.25 -11.65
C THR A 37 -8.20 -6.79 -12.26
N ILE A 38 -8.29 -5.87 -13.22
CA ILE A 38 -7.15 -5.14 -13.81
C ILE A 38 -7.39 -3.64 -13.62
N TYR A 39 -6.34 -2.93 -13.19
CA TYR A 39 -6.30 -1.48 -13.07
C TYR A 39 -5.41 -0.91 -14.18
N GLY A 40 -5.85 0.13 -14.91
CA GLY A 40 -4.98 0.59 -16.00
C GLY A 40 -5.44 1.82 -16.74
N VAL A 41 -4.59 2.25 -17.68
CA VAL A 41 -4.88 3.28 -18.66
C VAL A 41 -4.65 2.67 -20.04
N VAL A 42 -5.68 2.71 -20.88
CA VAL A 42 -5.64 2.11 -22.23
C VAL A 42 -4.90 2.99 -23.23
N GLY A 43 -4.33 2.36 -24.25
CA GLY A 43 -3.61 2.97 -25.37
C GLY A 43 -2.94 1.88 -26.20
N ILE A 44 -2.10 2.26 -27.16
CA ILE A 44 -1.39 1.30 -28.03
C ILE A 44 -0.24 0.65 -27.22
N PRO A 45 -0.03 -0.67 -27.30
CA PRO A 45 -0.80 -1.68 -28.05
C PRO A 45 -1.81 -2.46 -27.20
N ILE A 46 -2.18 -1.99 -25.99
CA ILE A 46 -2.92 -2.78 -24.99
C ILE A 46 -4.43 -2.48 -24.94
N THR A 47 -4.95 -1.60 -25.80
CA THR A 47 -6.39 -1.27 -25.77
C THR A 47 -7.27 -2.48 -26.02
N ASP A 48 -6.94 -3.31 -27.02
CA ASP A 48 -7.72 -4.49 -27.33
C ASP A 48 -7.57 -5.59 -26.29
N LEU A 49 -6.41 -5.68 -25.62
CA LEU A 49 -6.23 -6.54 -24.45
C LEU A 49 -7.21 -6.18 -23.33
N ALA A 50 -7.34 -4.89 -23.02
CA ALA A 50 -8.26 -4.42 -21.99
C ALA A 50 -9.73 -4.70 -22.34
N ARG A 51 -10.11 -4.48 -23.60
CA ARG A 51 -11.46 -4.80 -24.12
C ARG A 51 -11.76 -6.30 -24.04
N LEU A 52 -10.81 -7.12 -24.46
CA LEU A 52 -10.94 -8.57 -24.43
C LEU A 52 -11.03 -9.09 -22.99
N ALA A 53 -10.20 -8.59 -22.08
CA ALA A 53 -10.24 -8.93 -20.65
C ALA A 53 -11.63 -8.64 -20.07
N GLN A 54 -12.18 -7.46 -20.35
CA GLN A 54 -13.52 -7.09 -19.92
C GLN A 54 -14.61 -7.97 -20.56
N ALA A 55 -14.52 -8.24 -21.86
CA ALA A 55 -15.46 -9.11 -22.57
C ALA A 55 -15.46 -10.55 -22.04
N GLN A 56 -14.33 -11.02 -21.52
CA GLN A 56 -14.17 -12.33 -20.92
C GLN A 56 -14.39 -12.37 -19.39
N GLY A 57 -14.89 -11.29 -18.80
CA GLY A 57 -15.34 -11.24 -17.41
C GLY A 57 -14.30 -10.80 -16.38
N ILE A 58 -13.11 -10.35 -16.80
CA ILE A 58 -12.19 -9.65 -15.89
C ILE A 58 -12.69 -8.21 -15.74
N ARG A 59 -12.85 -7.74 -14.50
CA ARG A 59 -13.23 -6.37 -14.22
C ARG A 59 -12.06 -5.43 -14.57
N TYR A 60 -12.26 -4.52 -15.52
CA TYR A 60 -11.27 -3.51 -15.88
C TYR A 60 -11.64 -2.16 -15.26
N ILE A 61 -10.79 -1.63 -14.40
CA ILE A 61 -10.95 -0.30 -13.80
C ILE A 61 -10.01 0.66 -14.53
N GLY A 62 -10.59 1.51 -15.39
CA GLY A 62 -9.84 2.51 -16.16
C GLY A 62 -9.58 3.76 -15.32
N PHE A 63 -8.31 4.14 -15.23
CA PHE A 63 -7.82 5.30 -14.51
C PHE A 63 -7.55 6.48 -15.44
N ARG A 64 -7.25 7.64 -14.85
CA ARG A 64 -6.83 8.85 -15.57
C ARG A 64 -5.32 8.98 -15.66
N HIS A 65 -4.60 8.30 -14.75
CA HIS A 65 -3.14 8.30 -14.70
C HIS A 65 -2.59 6.93 -14.27
N GLU A 66 -1.55 6.45 -14.95
CA GLU A 66 -0.98 5.11 -14.73
C GLU A 66 -0.37 4.93 -13.34
N SER A 67 0.18 5.99 -12.75
CA SER A 67 0.67 5.94 -11.37
C SER A 67 -0.44 5.55 -10.40
N ASN A 68 -1.63 6.16 -10.55
CA ASN A 68 -2.78 5.87 -9.69
C ASN A 68 -3.33 4.45 -9.93
N ALA A 69 -3.36 4.00 -11.19
CA ALA A 69 -3.71 2.62 -11.52
C ALA A 69 -2.75 1.62 -10.87
N GLY A 70 -1.46 1.91 -10.92
CA GLY A 70 -0.42 1.10 -10.26
C GLY A 70 -0.54 1.12 -8.73
N HIS A 71 -0.81 2.28 -8.13
CA HIS A 71 -1.06 2.37 -6.69
C HIS A 71 -2.30 1.57 -6.30
N ALA A 72 -3.37 1.61 -7.10
CA ALA A 72 -4.55 0.78 -6.86
C ALA A 72 -4.22 -0.73 -6.92
N ALA A 73 -3.49 -1.17 -7.94
CA ALA A 73 -3.04 -2.56 -8.04
C ALA A 73 -2.20 -2.97 -6.82
N ALA A 74 -1.28 -2.12 -6.36
CA ALA A 74 -0.48 -2.39 -5.17
C ALA A 74 -1.33 -2.53 -3.89
N ALA A 75 -2.30 -1.64 -3.70
CA ALA A 75 -3.23 -1.69 -2.56
C ALA A 75 -4.15 -2.92 -2.62
N ALA A 76 -4.67 -3.26 -3.80
CA ALA A 76 -5.44 -4.49 -4.02
C ALA A 76 -4.61 -5.72 -3.63
N GLY A 77 -3.34 -5.75 -4.04
CA GLY A 77 -2.43 -6.84 -3.66
C GLY A 77 -2.23 -6.95 -2.14
N TYR A 78 -2.10 -5.83 -1.45
CA TYR A 78 -1.99 -5.81 0.00
C TYR A 78 -3.27 -6.31 0.70
N LEU A 79 -4.43 -5.89 0.22
CA LEU A 79 -5.73 -6.24 0.83
C LEU A 79 -6.12 -7.70 0.59
N THR A 80 -5.86 -8.22 -0.61
CA THR A 80 -6.35 -9.55 -1.05
C THR A 80 -5.34 -10.68 -0.85
N LYS A 81 -4.06 -10.38 -0.61
CA LYS A 81 -2.94 -11.33 -0.68
C LYS A 81 -2.81 -12.02 -2.04
N LYS A 82 -3.35 -11.44 -3.10
CA LYS A 82 -3.14 -11.84 -4.49
C LYS A 82 -2.36 -10.72 -5.18
N PRO A 83 -1.49 -10.99 -6.17
CA PRO A 83 -0.86 -9.91 -6.91
C PRO A 83 -1.89 -9.03 -7.61
N GLY A 84 -1.94 -7.74 -7.29
CA GLY A 84 -2.75 -6.80 -8.05
C GLY A 84 -2.12 -6.57 -9.43
N VAL A 85 -2.94 -6.44 -10.47
CA VAL A 85 -2.48 -6.31 -11.86
C VAL A 85 -2.76 -4.91 -12.38
N ALA A 86 -1.68 -4.21 -12.78
CA ALA A 86 -1.75 -2.96 -13.52
C ALA A 86 -1.43 -3.19 -14.99
N LEU A 87 -2.18 -2.55 -15.90
CA LEU A 87 -1.98 -2.62 -17.34
C LEU A 87 -1.69 -1.21 -17.88
N THR A 88 -0.55 -1.01 -18.53
CA THR A 88 -0.12 0.28 -19.06
C THR A 88 0.34 0.18 -20.51
N VAL A 89 0.25 1.30 -21.22
CA VAL A 89 0.84 1.41 -22.58
C VAL A 89 2.36 1.38 -22.51
N SER A 90 3.01 1.34 -23.68
CA SER A 90 4.46 1.41 -23.81
C SER A 90 5.02 2.74 -23.32
N ALA A 91 6.32 2.80 -23.17
CA ALA A 91 7.19 3.90 -22.74
C ALA A 91 6.56 4.94 -21.79
N PRO A 92 5.83 6.01 -22.22
CA PRO A 92 5.33 7.00 -21.29
C PRO A 92 4.36 6.41 -20.25
N GLY A 93 3.48 5.49 -20.63
CA GLY A 93 2.58 4.84 -19.68
C GLY A 93 3.30 3.90 -18.73
N PHE A 94 4.28 3.15 -19.22
CA PHE A 94 5.18 2.36 -18.37
C PHE A 94 5.91 3.24 -17.35
N LEU A 95 6.51 4.36 -17.78
CA LEU A 95 7.24 5.29 -16.91
C LEU A 95 6.34 5.91 -15.84
N ASN A 96 5.13 6.33 -16.22
CA ASN A 96 4.15 6.85 -15.27
C ASN A 96 3.79 5.79 -14.21
N GLY A 97 3.70 4.51 -14.58
CA GLY A 97 3.42 3.40 -13.66
C GLY A 97 4.62 2.99 -12.80
N LEU A 98 5.85 3.35 -13.20
CA LEU A 98 7.09 2.90 -12.54
C LEU A 98 7.20 3.38 -11.09
N VAL A 99 6.66 4.55 -10.77
CA VAL A 99 6.61 5.06 -9.39
C VAL A 99 5.81 4.12 -8.50
N ALA A 100 4.67 3.63 -8.97
CA ALA A 100 3.85 2.68 -8.22
C ALA A 100 4.53 1.32 -8.03
N LEU A 101 5.25 0.83 -9.05
CA LEU A 101 6.08 -0.39 -8.93
C LEU A 101 7.17 -0.25 -7.86
N ALA A 102 7.89 0.87 -7.87
CA ALA A 102 8.92 1.17 -6.87
C ALA A 102 8.31 1.26 -5.46
N ASN A 103 7.15 1.93 -5.34
CA ASN A 103 6.39 2.01 -4.10
C ASN A 103 5.95 0.62 -3.61
N ALA A 104 5.39 -0.22 -4.49
CA ALA A 104 4.98 -1.58 -4.17
C ALA A 104 6.16 -2.43 -3.68
N THR A 105 7.33 -2.30 -4.32
CA THR A 105 8.56 -3.00 -3.93
C THR A 105 9.03 -2.57 -2.53
N THR A 106 9.10 -1.26 -2.28
CA THR A 106 9.56 -0.72 -1.00
C THR A 106 8.57 -1.00 0.13
N ASN A 107 7.27 -0.96 -0.17
CA ASN A 107 6.21 -1.26 0.80
C ASN A 107 5.90 -2.75 0.93
N CYS A 108 6.51 -3.61 0.12
CA CYS A 108 6.29 -5.06 0.11
C CYS A 108 4.83 -5.42 -0.22
N PHE A 109 4.26 -4.78 -1.25
CA PHE A 109 2.92 -5.08 -1.77
C PHE A 109 3.03 -5.91 -3.05
N PRO A 110 2.33 -7.04 -3.17
CA PRO A 110 2.41 -7.86 -4.37
C PRO A 110 1.67 -7.19 -5.53
N MET A 111 2.40 -6.85 -6.58
CA MET A 111 1.88 -6.16 -7.76
C MET A 111 2.59 -6.66 -9.02
N VAL A 112 1.86 -6.81 -10.12
CA VAL A 112 2.41 -7.03 -11.46
C VAL A 112 1.96 -5.89 -12.35
N GLN A 113 2.92 -5.15 -12.93
CA GLN A 113 2.63 -4.24 -14.03
C GLN A 113 2.95 -4.94 -15.34
N ILE A 114 1.93 -5.07 -16.19
CA ILE A 114 2.05 -5.58 -17.56
C ILE A 114 2.04 -4.37 -18.48
N SER A 115 3.03 -4.25 -19.36
CA SER A 115 3.05 -3.20 -20.38
C SER A 115 3.26 -3.80 -21.76
N GLY A 116 2.61 -3.19 -22.75
CA GLY A 116 3.07 -3.34 -24.12
C GLY A 116 4.43 -2.68 -24.33
N SER A 117 5.14 -3.05 -25.37
CA SER A 117 6.42 -2.43 -25.72
C SER A 117 6.67 -2.48 -27.23
N SER A 118 7.63 -1.66 -27.68
CA SER A 118 8.16 -1.70 -29.04
C SER A 118 8.91 -2.99 -29.30
N GLU A 119 9.06 -3.32 -30.59
CA GLU A 119 9.74 -4.52 -31.03
C GLU A 119 11.24 -4.49 -30.71
N ARG A 120 11.73 -5.61 -30.17
CA ARG A 120 13.09 -5.69 -29.68
C ARG A 120 14.16 -5.37 -30.75
N HIS A 121 13.96 -5.84 -31.98
CA HIS A 121 14.91 -5.58 -33.06
C HIS A 121 15.01 -4.09 -33.43
N LEU A 122 13.98 -3.30 -33.17
CA LEU A 122 13.99 -1.85 -33.33
C LEU A 122 14.69 -1.17 -32.14
N VAL A 123 14.31 -1.54 -30.92
CA VAL A 123 14.86 -1.00 -29.66
C VAL A 123 16.37 -1.25 -29.54
N ASP A 124 16.83 -2.48 -29.83
CA ASP A 124 18.24 -2.86 -29.70
C ASP A 124 19.14 -2.08 -30.65
N LEU A 125 18.64 -1.68 -31.82
CA LEU A 125 19.37 -0.87 -32.81
C LEU A 125 19.07 0.62 -32.74
N LYS A 126 18.16 1.04 -31.83
CA LYS A 126 17.74 2.45 -31.67
C LYS A 126 17.26 3.07 -32.98
N GLN A 127 16.33 2.40 -33.64
CA GLN A 127 15.85 2.80 -34.97
C GLN A 127 14.81 3.92 -34.95
N GLY A 128 14.35 4.37 -33.77
CA GLY A 128 13.39 5.45 -33.62
C GLY A 128 11.95 5.02 -33.82
N ASP A 129 11.56 3.89 -33.25
CA ASP A 129 10.16 3.41 -33.27
C ASP A 129 9.25 4.26 -32.38
N TYR A 130 7.92 4.13 -32.62
CA TYR A 130 6.93 4.82 -31.78
C TYR A 130 7.04 4.32 -30.34
N GLU A 131 7.20 5.27 -29.39
CA GLU A 131 7.40 5.00 -27.97
C GLU A 131 8.57 4.03 -27.68
N GLU A 132 9.64 4.12 -28.47
CA GLU A 132 10.81 3.27 -28.32
C GLU A 132 11.49 3.47 -26.97
N MET A 133 11.62 2.38 -26.21
CA MET A 133 12.35 2.37 -24.93
C MET A 133 12.73 0.95 -24.52
N ASP A 134 13.92 0.75 -23.92
CA ASP A 134 14.21 -0.51 -23.21
C ASP A 134 13.58 -0.50 -21.82
N GLN A 135 12.28 -0.80 -21.77
CA GLN A 135 11.47 -0.80 -20.55
C GLN A 135 11.95 -1.85 -19.55
N LEU A 136 12.44 -2.99 -20.03
CA LEU A 136 12.97 -4.04 -19.16
C LEU A 136 14.18 -3.54 -18.36
N ALA A 137 15.15 -2.93 -19.04
CA ALA A 137 16.33 -2.36 -18.38
C ALA A 137 15.96 -1.21 -17.44
N ALA A 138 15.00 -0.36 -17.84
CA ALA A 138 14.54 0.76 -17.04
C ALA A 138 13.80 0.30 -15.75
N ALA A 139 13.08 -0.82 -15.79
CA ALA A 139 12.36 -1.33 -14.63
C ALA A 139 13.28 -1.97 -13.58
N GLN A 140 14.36 -2.64 -14.00
CA GLN A 140 15.18 -3.50 -13.13
C GLN A 140 15.60 -2.89 -11.77
N PRO A 141 16.03 -1.63 -11.67
CA PRO A 141 16.46 -1.04 -10.40
C PRO A 141 15.33 -0.84 -9.37
N PHE A 142 14.07 -0.83 -9.80
CA PHE A 142 12.93 -0.40 -9.00
C PHE A 142 11.99 -1.54 -8.59
N VAL A 143 12.21 -2.73 -9.15
CA VAL A 143 11.29 -3.85 -8.99
C VAL A 143 11.95 -5.05 -8.31
N LYS A 144 11.12 -5.92 -7.76
CA LYS A 144 11.57 -7.22 -7.25
C LYS A 144 12.12 -8.12 -8.36
N ALA A 145 11.48 -8.08 -9.54
CA ALA A 145 11.93 -8.72 -10.76
C ALA A 145 11.30 -8.06 -11.99
N ALA A 146 12.01 -8.14 -13.13
CA ALA A 146 11.50 -7.73 -14.43
C ALA A 146 11.69 -8.86 -15.43
N TYR A 147 10.66 -9.14 -16.22
CA TYR A 147 10.66 -10.17 -17.24
C TYR A 147 10.17 -9.63 -18.57
N ARG A 148 10.64 -10.24 -19.68
CA ARG A 148 10.12 -9.99 -21.03
C ARG A 148 9.67 -11.29 -21.64
N VAL A 149 8.49 -11.28 -22.25
CA VAL A 149 7.98 -12.36 -23.09
C VAL A 149 8.37 -12.06 -24.53
N SER A 150 9.14 -12.95 -25.16
CA SER A 150 9.65 -12.74 -26.51
C SER A 150 8.97 -13.62 -27.57
N ARG A 151 8.09 -14.51 -27.15
CA ARG A 151 7.36 -15.47 -28.02
C ARG A 151 5.96 -15.70 -27.47
N VAL A 152 5.00 -15.89 -28.33
CA VAL A 152 3.60 -16.12 -27.97
C VAL A 152 3.43 -17.35 -27.07
N GLU A 153 4.21 -18.42 -27.31
CA GLU A 153 4.17 -19.65 -26.51
C GLU A 153 4.67 -19.47 -25.07
N ASP A 154 5.37 -18.38 -24.77
CA ASP A 154 5.90 -18.09 -23.43
C ASP A 154 4.99 -17.18 -22.59
N ILE A 155 3.86 -16.70 -23.13
CA ILE A 155 2.93 -15.79 -22.43
C ILE A 155 2.42 -16.43 -21.13
N GLY A 156 1.86 -17.64 -21.19
CA GLY A 156 1.33 -18.32 -20.00
C GLY A 156 2.37 -18.51 -18.91
N ARG A 157 3.59 -18.92 -19.28
CA ARG A 157 4.72 -19.07 -18.36
C ARG A 157 5.19 -17.73 -17.78
N GLY A 158 5.26 -16.69 -18.62
CA GLY A 158 5.66 -15.35 -18.23
C GLY A 158 4.73 -14.77 -17.16
N ILE A 159 3.42 -14.87 -17.37
CA ILE A 159 2.39 -14.41 -16.42
C ILE A 159 2.46 -15.21 -15.12
N ALA A 160 2.46 -16.54 -15.19
CA ALA A 160 2.54 -17.38 -13.99
C ALA A 160 3.81 -17.06 -13.17
N ARG A 161 4.96 -16.89 -13.85
CA ARG A 161 6.21 -16.51 -13.19
C ARG A 161 6.15 -15.13 -12.54
N ALA A 162 5.57 -14.13 -13.21
CA ALA A 162 5.41 -12.79 -12.68
C ALA A 162 4.52 -12.79 -11.42
N LEU A 163 3.36 -13.43 -11.47
CA LEU A 163 2.43 -13.56 -10.35
C LEU A 163 3.10 -14.27 -9.15
N ARG A 164 3.75 -15.43 -9.37
CA ARG A 164 4.49 -16.13 -8.30
C ARG A 164 5.56 -15.25 -7.68
N THR A 165 6.35 -14.59 -8.51
CA THR A 165 7.45 -13.75 -8.02
C THR A 165 6.95 -12.56 -7.21
N ALA A 166 5.83 -11.96 -7.60
CA ALA A 166 5.25 -10.83 -6.87
C ALA A 166 4.88 -11.17 -5.43
N ILE A 167 4.35 -12.38 -5.19
CA ILE A 167 3.79 -12.76 -3.88
C ILE A 167 4.71 -13.65 -3.03
N SER A 168 5.59 -14.48 -3.62
CA SER A 168 6.42 -15.45 -2.89
C SER A 168 7.56 -14.78 -2.11
N GLY A 169 7.88 -15.29 -0.92
CA GLY A 169 8.83 -14.64 -0.02
C GLY A 169 8.35 -13.23 0.35
N ARG A 170 9.26 -12.24 0.43
CA ARG A 170 8.85 -10.84 0.62
C ARG A 170 8.10 -10.36 -0.63
N PRO A 171 6.82 -9.95 -0.53
CA PRO A 171 6.08 -9.44 -1.68
C PRO A 171 6.69 -8.18 -2.27
N GLY A 172 6.38 -7.87 -3.53
CA GLY A 172 6.88 -6.66 -4.18
C GLY A 172 6.38 -6.52 -5.62
N GLY A 173 6.71 -5.38 -6.23
CA GLY A 173 6.37 -5.08 -7.61
C GLY A 173 7.18 -5.91 -8.60
N VAL A 174 6.51 -6.45 -9.60
CA VAL A 174 7.10 -7.18 -10.73
C VAL A 174 6.68 -6.53 -12.03
N TYR A 175 7.62 -6.38 -12.94
CA TYR A 175 7.38 -5.86 -14.27
C TYR A 175 7.34 -6.99 -15.30
N LEU A 176 6.34 -6.97 -16.18
CA LEU A 176 6.21 -7.89 -17.29
C LEU A 176 6.05 -7.13 -18.61
N ASP A 177 7.04 -7.29 -19.48
CA ASP A 177 7.16 -6.63 -20.79
C ASP A 177 6.68 -7.58 -21.89
N ILE A 178 5.69 -7.17 -22.70
CA ILE A 178 5.15 -7.96 -23.80
C ILE A 178 5.14 -7.09 -25.07
N PRO A 179 6.07 -7.31 -26.02
CA PRO A 179 6.10 -6.60 -27.30
C PRO A 179 4.80 -6.73 -28.09
N ALA A 180 4.46 -5.71 -28.88
CA ALA A 180 3.22 -5.65 -29.64
C ALA A 180 3.03 -6.83 -30.61
N ALA A 181 4.11 -7.24 -31.33
CA ALA A 181 4.03 -8.39 -32.22
C ALA A 181 3.79 -9.70 -31.48
N VAL A 182 4.25 -9.84 -30.24
CA VAL A 182 3.96 -11.04 -29.42
C VAL A 182 2.47 -11.08 -29.05
N LEU A 183 1.87 -9.93 -28.69
CA LEU A 183 0.43 -9.83 -28.44
C LEU A 183 -0.40 -10.18 -29.67
N GLY A 184 0.03 -9.72 -30.86
CA GLY A 184 -0.66 -10.00 -32.14
C GLY A 184 -0.30 -11.34 -32.80
N SER A 185 0.63 -12.11 -32.25
CA SER A 185 1.04 -13.41 -32.84
C SER A 185 -0.05 -14.44 -32.70
N ILE A 186 -0.28 -15.18 -33.81
CA ILE A 186 -1.32 -16.21 -33.93
C ILE A 186 -0.69 -17.60 -33.78
N MET A 187 -1.39 -18.50 -33.11
CA MET A 187 -1.02 -19.92 -33.00
C MET A 187 -2.25 -20.82 -32.93
N ASP A 188 -2.03 -22.12 -33.02
CA ASP A 188 -3.05 -23.12 -32.80
C ASP A 188 -3.64 -23.03 -31.39
N ALA A 189 -4.96 -23.01 -31.24
CA ALA A 189 -5.63 -22.79 -29.97
C ALA A 189 -5.35 -23.89 -28.94
N GLU A 190 -5.33 -25.16 -29.37
CA GLU A 190 -5.02 -26.29 -28.49
C GLU A 190 -3.56 -26.26 -28.03
N ALA A 191 -2.64 -25.93 -28.94
CA ALA A 191 -1.24 -25.72 -28.60
C ALA A 191 -1.07 -24.55 -27.65
N GLY A 192 -1.77 -23.43 -27.85
CA GLY A 192 -1.79 -22.28 -26.95
C GLY A 192 -2.28 -22.65 -25.56
N ALA A 193 -3.41 -23.33 -25.46
CA ALA A 193 -3.95 -23.76 -24.14
C ALA A 193 -2.97 -24.65 -23.36
N ARG A 194 -2.19 -25.47 -24.03
CA ARG A 194 -1.14 -26.32 -23.39
C ARG A 194 0.04 -25.49 -22.81
N THR A 195 0.22 -24.26 -23.23
CA THR A 195 1.27 -23.37 -22.69
C THR A 195 0.87 -22.68 -21.39
N LEU A 196 -0.42 -22.68 -21.06
CA LEU A 196 -0.93 -22.04 -19.86
C LEU A 196 -0.55 -22.83 -18.61
N SER A 197 -0.24 -22.12 -17.53
CA SER A 197 0.18 -22.72 -16.27
C SER A 197 -0.64 -22.14 -15.12
N ARG A 198 -1.33 -23.02 -14.38
CA ARG A 198 -1.95 -22.65 -13.10
C ARG A 198 -0.92 -22.73 -11.98
N LEU A 199 -0.85 -21.71 -11.16
CA LEU A 199 -0.03 -21.70 -9.97
C LEU A 199 -0.69 -22.53 -8.87
N VAL A 200 0.07 -23.46 -8.32
CA VAL A 200 -0.28 -24.21 -7.12
C VAL A 200 0.52 -23.63 -5.98
N ASP A 201 -0.15 -23.20 -4.93
CA ASP A 201 0.47 -22.58 -3.75
C ASP A 201 1.51 -21.49 -4.14
N PRO A 202 1.06 -20.33 -4.64
CA PRO A 202 1.98 -19.32 -5.18
C PRO A 202 2.93 -18.72 -4.15
N ALA A 203 2.61 -18.81 -2.85
CA ALA A 203 3.43 -18.33 -1.73
C ALA A 203 3.52 -19.40 -0.63
N PRO A 204 4.31 -20.47 -0.83
CA PRO A 204 4.46 -21.53 0.17
C PRO A 204 4.93 -20.98 1.51
N ARG A 205 4.32 -21.44 2.61
CA ARG A 205 4.67 -21.02 3.96
C ARG A 205 6.07 -21.51 4.34
N GLN A 206 6.85 -20.62 4.95
CA GLN A 206 8.17 -20.93 5.46
C GLN A 206 8.11 -21.19 6.96
N LEU A 207 8.73 -22.27 7.42
CA LEU A 207 8.83 -22.62 8.83
C LEU A 207 10.12 -22.06 9.43
N PRO A 208 10.08 -21.52 10.66
CA PRO A 208 11.29 -21.07 11.35
C PRO A 208 12.17 -22.25 11.79
N ALA A 209 13.47 -22.01 11.92
CA ALA A 209 14.36 -22.99 12.51
C ALA A 209 14.04 -23.23 14.00
N PRO A 210 13.92 -24.50 14.46
CA PRO A 210 13.55 -24.80 15.84
C PRO A 210 14.44 -24.14 16.89
N GLU A 211 15.74 -24.07 16.64
CA GLU A 211 16.73 -23.47 17.56
C GLU A 211 16.54 -21.95 17.67
N ALA A 212 16.08 -21.30 16.63
CA ALA A 212 15.74 -19.87 16.67
C ALA A 212 14.47 -19.62 17.49
N VAL A 213 13.49 -20.53 17.38
CA VAL A 213 12.27 -20.49 18.21
C VAL A 213 12.60 -20.66 19.68
N ASP A 214 13.46 -21.63 20.04
CA ASP A 214 13.90 -21.85 21.43
C ASP A 214 14.61 -20.63 22.00
N ARG A 215 15.52 -20.01 21.26
CA ARG A 215 16.18 -18.75 21.67
C ARG A 215 15.18 -17.61 21.89
N ALA A 216 14.17 -17.50 21.03
CA ALA A 216 13.15 -16.46 21.18
C ALA A 216 12.31 -16.68 22.45
N ILE A 217 11.95 -17.95 22.76
CA ILE A 217 11.23 -18.32 23.99
C ILE A 217 12.07 -17.98 25.23
N GLU A 218 13.36 -18.33 25.25
CA GLU A 218 14.26 -18.01 26.35
C GLU A 218 14.39 -16.50 26.60
N LEU A 219 14.55 -15.72 25.53
CA LEU A 219 14.61 -14.26 25.62
C LEU A 219 13.31 -13.67 26.18
N LEU A 220 12.17 -14.07 25.65
CA LEU A 220 10.86 -13.57 26.11
C LEU A 220 10.54 -14.00 27.55
N ALA A 221 10.92 -15.21 27.93
CA ALA A 221 10.70 -15.74 29.28
C ALA A 221 11.56 -15.04 30.35
N SER A 222 12.74 -14.52 29.98
CA SER A 222 13.64 -13.80 30.87
C SER A 222 13.46 -12.27 30.86
N ALA A 223 12.59 -11.75 30.01
CA ALA A 223 12.40 -10.31 29.83
C ALA A 223 11.72 -9.64 31.04
N GLU A 224 12.27 -8.56 31.51
CA GLU A 224 11.65 -7.70 32.53
C GLU A 224 10.65 -6.70 31.91
N ARG A 225 10.91 -6.29 30.67
CA ARG A 225 10.12 -5.27 29.92
C ARG A 225 9.93 -5.69 28.46
N PRO A 226 9.26 -6.85 28.21
CA PRO A 226 9.02 -7.31 26.86
C PRO A 226 8.07 -6.38 26.11
N LEU A 227 8.31 -6.23 24.80
CA LEU A 227 7.48 -5.43 23.89
C LEU A 227 7.32 -6.13 22.55
N VAL A 228 6.12 -6.10 21.97
CA VAL A 228 5.88 -6.50 20.58
C VAL A 228 5.67 -5.27 19.71
N VAL A 229 6.32 -5.20 18.57
CA VAL A 229 6.07 -4.19 17.53
C VAL A 229 5.40 -4.87 16.34
N LEU A 230 4.15 -4.51 16.08
CA LEU A 230 3.38 -5.03 14.96
C LEU A 230 3.59 -4.13 13.74
N GLY A 231 4.26 -4.66 12.73
CA GLY A 231 4.48 -3.95 11.48
C GLY A 231 3.38 -4.17 10.46
N LYS A 232 3.50 -3.49 9.33
CA LYS A 232 2.64 -3.65 8.16
C LYS A 232 2.62 -5.11 7.65
N GLY A 233 3.76 -5.82 7.75
CA GLY A 233 3.86 -7.24 7.41
C GLY A 233 2.96 -8.12 8.29
N ALA A 234 2.76 -7.78 9.57
CA ALA A 234 1.83 -8.48 10.44
C ALA A 234 0.37 -8.36 9.96
N ALA A 235 -0.03 -7.15 9.54
CA ALA A 235 -1.36 -6.94 8.97
C ALA A 235 -1.52 -7.64 7.61
N TYR A 236 -0.50 -7.59 6.74
CA TYR A 236 -0.50 -8.28 5.44
C TYR A 236 -0.59 -9.81 5.60
N ALA A 237 0.07 -10.39 6.59
CA ALA A 237 0.07 -11.84 6.81
C ALA A 237 -1.34 -12.43 7.03
N GLN A 238 -2.30 -11.62 7.50
CA GLN A 238 -3.68 -12.04 7.83
C GLN A 238 -3.74 -13.17 8.87
N ALA A 239 -2.72 -13.24 9.73
CA ALA A 239 -2.65 -14.16 10.86
C ALA A 239 -3.28 -13.56 12.13
N ASP A 240 -4.36 -12.79 11.98
CA ASP A 240 -4.95 -11.92 13.00
C ASP A 240 -5.30 -12.68 14.30
N ALA A 241 -5.90 -13.86 14.16
CA ALA A 241 -6.26 -14.70 15.31
C ALA A 241 -5.04 -15.21 16.10
N ARG A 242 -3.98 -15.60 15.40
CA ARG A 242 -2.74 -16.08 16.03
C ARG A 242 -1.97 -14.96 16.72
N ILE A 243 -1.91 -13.78 16.10
CA ILE A 243 -1.30 -12.59 16.70
C ILE A 243 -2.06 -12.19 17.96
N ARG A 244 -3.39 -12.13 17.90
CA ARG A 244 -4.23 -11.85 19.06
C ARG A 244 -4.01 -12.88 20.17
N GLN A 245 -4.06 -14.17 19.86
CA GLN A 245 -3.83 -15.25 20.81
C GLN A 245 -2.47 -15.12 21.51
N PHE A 246 -1.41 -14.82 20.76
CA PHE A 246 -0.07 -14.63 21.31
C PHE A 246 -0.02 -13.44 22.29
N ILE A 247 -0.55 -12.28 21.88
CA ILE A 247 -0.60 -11.08 22.73
C ILE A 247 -1.42 -11.33 24.01
N GLU A 248 -2.62 -11.88 23.89
CA GLU A 248 -3.53 -12.09 25.02
C GLU A 248 -2.99 -13.17 25.99
N SER A 249 -2.43 -14.27 25.50
CA SER A 249 -1.91 -15.35 26.35
C SER A 249 -0.64 -14.99 27.09
N THR A 250 0.22 -14.13 26.51
CA THR A 250 1.47 -13.68 27.13
C THR A 250 1.32 -12.40 27.95
N GLY A 251 0.29 -11.63 27.69
CA GLY A 251 0.07 -10.30 28.26
C GLY A 251 1.14 -9.27 27.87
N ILE A 252 1.96 -9.55 26.85
CA ILE A 252 3.01 -8.63 26.42
C ILE A 252 2.38 -7.38 25.78
N PRO A 253 2.76 -6.17 26.21
CA PRO A 253 2.33 -4.94 25.57
C PRO A 253 2.80 -4.88 24.11
N TYR A 254 1.99 -4.25 23.24
CA TYR A 254 2.33 -4.09 21.84
C TYR A 254 2.20 -2.65 21.35
N VAL A 255 2.95 -2.32 20.30
CA VAL A 255 2.89 -1.05 19.58
C VAL A 255 2.60 -1.35 18.10
N PRO A 256 1.46 -0.93 17.54
CA PRO A 256 1.21 -1.06 16.11
C PRO A 256 1.90 0.06 15.33
N MET A 257 2.49 -0.27 14.19
CA MET A 257 2.83 0.70 13.16
C MET A 257 1.56 1.13 12.41
N SER A 258 1.62 2.22 11.64
CA SER A 258 0.44 2.89 11.10
C SER A 258 -0.56 1.94 10.38
N MET A 259 -0.10 1.13 9.43
CA MET A 259 -0.95 0.18 8.70
C MET A 259 -1.22 -1.13 9.48
N ALA A 260 -0.65 -1.29 10.67
CA ALA A 260 -0.98 -2.38 11.59
C ALA A 260 -2.02 -1.96 12.66
N LYS A 261 -2.41 -0.68 12.71
CA LYS A 261 -3.51 -0.21 13.56
C LYS A 261 -4.79 -0.96 13.20
N GLY A 262 -5.52 -1.37 14.21
CA GLY A 262 -6.73 -2.18 14.05
C GLY A 262 -6.49 -3.70 13.93
N LEU A 263 -5.23 -4.17 13.82
CA LEU A 263 -4.92 -5.61 13.84
C LEU A 263 -5.40 -6.26 15.15
N LEU A 264 -5.14 -5.60 16.27
CA LEU A 264 -5.98 -5.62 17.46
C LEU A 264 -6.61 -4.22 17.58
N PRO A 265 -7.79 -4.06 18.19
CA PRO A 265 -8.36 -2.74 18.41
C PRO A 265 -7.36 -1.81 19.11
N ASP A 266 -7.27 -0.55 18.70
CA ASP A 266 -6.29 0.39 19.28
C ASP A 266 -6.53 0.67 20.77
N ASP A 267 -7.75 0.43 21.27
CA ASP A 267 -8.15 0.50 22.68
C ASP A 267 -7.95 -0.83 23.44
N HIS A 268 -7.31 -1.84 22.83
CA HIS A 268 -7.03 -3.11 23.48
C HIS A 268 -6.19 -2.92 24.77
N PRO A 269 -6.46 -3.66 25.86
CA PRO A 269 -5.77 -3.49 27.15
C PRO A 269 -4.25 -3.58 27.13
N GLN A 270 -3.67 -4.38 26.21
CA GLN A 270 -2.24 -4.47 26.01
C GLN A 270 -1.68 -3.45 25.00
N SER A 271 -2.49 -2.56 24.43
CA SER A 271 -2.00 -1.53 23.52
C SER A 271 -1.13 -0.50 24.26
N ALA A 272 0.11 -0.37 23.85
CA ALA A 272 1.02 0.66 24.29
C ALA A 272 1.19 1.79 23.25
N ALA A 273 0.28 1.91 22.29
CA ALA A 273 0.35 2.90 21.21
C ALA A 273 0.50 4.33 21.72
N THR A 274 -0.30 4.72 22.72
CA THR A 274 -0.25 6.07 23.32
C THR A 274 0.94 6.28 24.26
N ALA A 275 1.59 5.21 24.75
CA ALA A 275 2.83 5.23 25.54
C ALA A 275 4.07 4.86 24.70
N ARG A 276 3.99 4.84 23.35
CA ARG A 276 5.01 4.34 22.43
C ARG A 276 6.43 4.78 22.78
N SER A 277 6.67 6.06 22.99
CA SER A 277 8.02 6.57 23.28
C SER A 277 8.60 6.00 24.59
N MET A 278 7.77 5.77 25.60
CA MET A 278 8.21 5.13 26.84
C MET A 278 8.47 3.65 26.61
N ALA A 279 7.59 2.96 25.91
CA ALA A 279 7.73 1.54 25.60
C ALA A 279 9.04 1.25 24.87
N LEU A 280 9.35 2.00 23.80
CA LEU A 280 10.59 1.83 23.04
C LEU A 280 11.84 2.11 23.87
N LYS A 281 11.82 3.18 24.69
CA LYS A 281 12.97 3.58 25.52
C LYS A 281 13.27 2.64 26.68
N LYS A 282 12.29 1.86 27.14
CA LYS A 282 12.46 1.04 28.36
C LYS A 282 12.43 -0.47 28.10
N ALA A 283 11.93 -0.91 26.94
CA ALA A 283 11.89 -2.34 26.61
C ALA A 283 13.31 -2.94 26.59
N ASP A 284 13.48 -4.10 27.20
CA ASP A 284 14.74 -4.86 27.25
C ASP A 284 14.75 -5.99 26.19
N VAL A 285 13.59 -6.56 25.86
CA VAL A 285 13.41 -7.52 24.77
C VAL A 285 12.26 -7.05 23.88
N VAL A 286 12.55 -6.92 22.60
CA VAL A 286 11.59 -6.44 21.60
C VAL A 286 11.40 -7.47 20.50
N MET A 287 10.15 -7.93 20.31
CA MET A 287 9.79 -8.81 19.21
C MET A 287 9.17 -7.99 18.08
N LEU A 288 9.87 -7.94 16.95
CA LEU A 288 9.42 -7.28 15.72
C LEU A 288 8.64 -8.29 14.89
N VAL A 289 7.33 -8.08 14.69
CA VAL A 289 6.48 -8.98 13.90
C VAL A 289 6.13 -8.29 12.58
N GLY A 290 6.76 -8.70 11.49
CA GLY A 290 6.59 -8.06 10.18
C GLY A 290 6.91 -6.56 10.20
N ALA A 291 7.84 -6.14 11.06
CA ALA A 291 8.32 -4.78 11.23
C ALA A 291 9.82 -4.72 10.97
N ARG A 292 10.30 -3.62 10.37
CA ARG A 292 11.71 -3.37 10.07
C ARG A 292 12.25 -2.22 10.91
N LEU A 293 13.48 -2.34 11.41
CA LEU A 293 14.17 -1.26 12.12
C LEU A 293 14.73 -0.21 11.14
N ASN A 294 13.85 0.38 10.34
CA ASN A 294 14.19 1.45 9.39
C ASN A 294 13.98 2.84 10.03
N TRP A 295 13.98 3.90 9.22
CA TRP A 295 13.81 5.28 9.67
C TRP A 295 12.51 5.53 10.48
N LEU A 296 11.41 4.81 10.19
CA LEU A 296 10.16 4.89 10.95
C LEU A 296 10.28 4.43 12.41
N LEU A 297 11.27 3.60 12.68
CA LEU A 297 11.63 3.09 14.00
C LEU A 297 13.01 3.58 14.44
N SER A 298 13.48 4.72 13.90
CA SER A 298 14.79 5.32 14.24
C SER A 298 15.94 4.29 14.21
N HIS A 299 15.91 3.37 13.25
CA HIS A 299 16.90 2.31 13.04
C HIS A 299 17.20 1.42 14.28
N GLY A 300 16.32 1.43 15.29
CA GLY A 300 16.55 0.73 16.56
C GLY A 300 17.54 1.44 17.48
N GLU A 301 17.87 2.70 17.25
CA GLU A 301 18.96 3.43 17.91
C GLU A 301 18.49 4.32 19.07
N ALA A 302 19.39 4.55 20.02
CA ALA A 302 19.23 5.57 21.03
C ALA A 302 19.22 6.98 20.38
N PRO A 303 18.53 7.98 20.96
CA PRO A 303 17.80 7.97 22.23
C PRO A 303 16.35 7.47 22.13
N SER A 304 15.90 7.01 20.94
CA SER A 304 14.53 6.53 20.74
C SER A 304 14.30 5.17 21.38
N TRP A 305 15.32 4.35 21.44
CA TRP A 305 15.31 2.99 22.00
C TRP A 305 16.19 2.84 23.22
N ASN A 306 15.94 1.78 24.00
CA ASN A 306 16.87 1.31 25.00
C ASN A 306 18.15 0.80 24.30
N PRO A 307 19.35 1.33 24.62
CA PRO A 307 20.59 0.90 23.97
C PRO A 307 20.96 -0.57 24.23
N ASP A 308 20.42 -1.16 25.30
CA ASP A 308 20.67 -2.54 25.69
C ASP A 308 19.56 -3.52 25.23
N ALA A 309 18.60 -3.03 24.44
CA ALA A 309 17.48 -3.84 23.97
C ALA A 309 17.96 -5.01 23.08
N LYS A 310 17.44 -6.21 23.34
CA LYS A 310 17.63 -7.38 22.49
C LYS A 310 16.45 -7.52 21.53
N PHE A 311 16.75 -7.71 20.26
CA PHE A 311 15.73 -7.83 19.24
C PHE A 311 15.50 -9.28 18.82
N ILE A 312 14.23 -9.68 18.76
CA ILE A 312 13.73 -10.87 18.10
C ILE A 312 13.03 -10.37 16.84
N GLN A 313 13.34 -10.89 15.67
CA GLN A 313 12.72 -10.45 14.44
C GLN A 313 12.04 -11.59 13.71
N VAL A 314 10.73 -11.42 13.44
CA VAL A 314 9.93 -12.29 12.59
C VAL A 314 9.81 -11.63 11.23
N ASP A 315 10.47 -12.17 10.23
CA ASP A 315 10.41 -11.71 8.85
C ASP A 315 10.54 -12.89 7.88
N ILE A 316 9.93 -12.77 6.72
CA ILE A 316 10.00 -13.78 5.67
C ILE A 316 11.30 -13.67 4.83
N GLU A 317 11.99 -12.52 4.91
CA GLU A 317 13.19 -12.21 4.14
C GLU A 317 14.44 -12.31 5.04
N PRO A 318 15.28 -13.30 4.86
CA PRO A 318 16.46 -13.49 5.72
C PRO A 318 17.49 -12.35 5.64
N ARG A 319 17.55 -11.63 4.52
CA ARG A 319 18.46 -10.48 4.35
C ARG A 319 18.06 -9.25 5.16
N GLU A 320 16.85 -9.26 5.75
CA GLU A 320 16.41 -8.17 6.64
C GLU A 320 17.00 -8.30 8.05
N MET A 321 17.45 -9.51 8.44
CA MET A 321 18.10 -9.72 9.72
C MET A 321 19.40 -8.92 9.79
N ASP A 322 19.67 -8.36 10.96
CA ASP A 322 20.88 -7.57 11.25
C ASP A 322 21.06 -6.32 10.35
N SER A 323 20.01 -5.84 9.67
CA SER A 323 20.10 -4.69 8.75
C SER A 323 20.53 -3.39 9.45
N ASN A 324 20.12 -3.17 10.70
CA ASN A 324 20.42 -1.96 11.46
C ASN A 324 20.84 -2.25 12.91
N GLN A 325 20.32 -3.32 13.51
CA GLN A 325 20.68 -3.78 14.87
C GLN A 325 20.92 -5.28 14.86
N PRO A 326 21.80 -5.81 15.72
CA PRO A 326 21.97 -7.23 15.89
C PRO A 326 20.67 -7.91 16.32
N ILE A 327 20.30 -9.00 15.66
CA ILE A 327 19.10 -9.78 15.98
C ILE A 327 19.47 -10.99 16.84
N ALA A 328 19.03 -10.98 18.09
CA ALA A 328 19.33 -12.04 19.06
C ALA A 328 18.61 -13.36 18.73
N ALA A 329 17.40 -13.29 18.15
CA ALA A 329 16.69 -14.47 17.65
C ALA A 329 16.04 -14.16 16.29
N PRO A 330 16.69 -14.56 15.17
CA PRO A 330 16.15 -14.40 13.84
C PRO A 330 15.11 -15.50 13.54
N LEU A 331 13.84 -15.15 13.51
CA LEU A 331 12.72 -16.04 13.18
C LEU A 331 12.35 -15.83 11.68
N VAL A 332 13.13 -16.47 10.80
CA VAL A 332 12.89 -16.42 9.36
C VAL A 332 11.73 -17.36 9.02
N GLY A 333 10.58 -16.81 8.68
CA GLY A 333 9.40 -17.60 8.36
C GLY A 333 8.13 -16.79 8.17
N ASP A 334 7.07 -17.48 7.76
CA ASP A 334 5.73 -16.95 7.73
C ASP A 334 5.22 -16.67 9.14
N ILE A 335 4.55 -15.54 9.35
CA ILE A 335 4.16 -15.08 10.70
C ILE A 335 3.25 -16.09 11.41
N GLU A 336 2.28 -16.68 10.70
CA GLU A 336 1.38 -17.68 11.30
C GLU A 336 2.18 -18.92 11.72
N SER A 337 3.04 -19.41 10.84
CA SER A 337 3.92 -20.57 11.11
C SER A 337 4.88 -20.32 12.27
N VAL A 338 5.42 -19.10 12.39
CA VAL A 338 6.30 -18.72 13.51
C VAL A 338 5.53 -18.70 14.83
N LEU A 339 4.32 -18.12 14.84
CA LEU A 339 3.50 -18.06 16.05
C LEU A 339 2.99 -19.44 16.47
N ASP A 340 2.66 -20.33 15.53
CA ASP A 340 2.31 -21.71 15.80
C ASP A 340 3.51 -22.45 16.42
N ALA A 341 4.71 -22.32 15.86
CA ALA A 341 5.92 -22.93 16.39
C ALA A 341 6.27 -22.42 17.81
N LEU A 342 6.09 -21.12 18.07
CA LEU A 342 6.23 -20.57 19.43
C LEU A 342 5.19 -21.17 20.38
N ALA A 343 3.93 -21.26 19.98
CA ALA A 343 2.85 -21.80 20.82
C ALA A 343 3.06 -23.29 21.14
N GLU A 344 3.50 -24.10 20.17
CA GLU A 344 3.75 -25.53 20.35
C GLU A 344 4.92 -25.83 21.30
N ARG A 345 5.94 -24.96 21.33
CA ARG A 345 7.17 -25.15 22.11
C ARG A 345 7.17 -24.42 23.45
N THR A 346 6.20 -23.51 23.69
CA THR A 346 6.08 -22.75 24.94
C THR A 346 5.19 -23.48 25.95
N LYS A 347 5.67 -23.67 27.18
CA LYS A 347 4.85 -24.19 28.25
C LYS A 347 3.86 -23.13 28.75
N PRO A 348 2.67 -23.51 29.23
CA PRO A 348 1.74 -22.57 29.81
C PRO A 348 2.38 -21.69 30.89
N GLY A 349 2.28 -20.37 30.76
CA GLY A 349 2.84 -19.39 31.69
C GLY A 349 4.37 -19.19 31.60
N GLN A 350 5.07 -19.85 30.69
CA GLN A 350 6.52 -19.67 30.50
C GLN A 350 6.87 -18.28 29.97
N ILE A 351 6.04 -17.70 29.10
CA ILE A 351 6.17 -16.34 28.63
C ILE A 351 5.02 -15.53 29.25
N ALA A 352 5.34 -14.57 30.11
CA ALA A 352 4.36 -13.69 30.72
C ALA A 352 4.97 -12.32 31.00
N ALA A 353 4.32 -11.26 30.51
CA ALA A 353 4.79 -9.91 30.80
C ALA A 353 4.62 -9.59 32.29
N PRO A 354 5.65 -9.04 32.98
CA PRO A 354 5.57 -8.62 34.37
C PRO A 354 4.43 -7.60 34.59
N ALA A 355 3.68 -7.77 35.70
CA ALA A 355 2.55 -6.89 36.03
C ALA A 355 2.99 -5.43 36.17
N ALA A 356 4.12 -5.18 36.86
CA ALA A 356 4.66 -3.85 37.04
C ALA A 356 4.93 -3.11 35.71
N TRP A 357 5.41 -3.84 34.68
CA TRP A 357 5.64 -3.25 33.35
C TRP A 357 4.32 -2.87 32.68
N ARG A 358 3.33 -3.72 32.74
CA ARG A 358 2.00 -3.45 32.17
C ARG A 358 1.34 -2.26 32.87
N GLU A 359 1.44 -2.18 34.21
CA GLU A 359 0.90 -1.08 35.01
C GLU A 359 1.60 0.25 34.68
N GLU A 360 2.93 0.25 34.54
CA GLU A 360 3.71 1.45 34.18
C GLU A 360 3.28 2.00 32.81
N LEU A 361 3.15 1.15 31.80
CA LEU A 361 2.69 1.54 30.47
C LEU A 361 1.22 1.98 30.48
N GLY A 362 0.36 1.26 31.20
CA GLY A 362 -1.07 1.60 31.34
C GLY A 362 -1.27 2.98 31.98
N ALA A 363 -0.53 3.29 33.04
CA ALA A 363 -0.57 4.60 33.68
C ALA A 363 -0.12 5.72 32.73
N ARG A 364 0.95 5.49 31.95
CA ARG A 364 1.41 6.45 30.95
C ARG A 364 0.41 6.63 29.81
N SER A 365 -0.18 5.54 29.34
CA SER A 365 -1.23 5.57 28.32
C SER A 365 -2.43 6.39 28.78
N ALA A 366 -2.93 6.13 29.99
CA ALA A 366 -4.05 6.90 30.57
C ALA A 366 -3.78 8.39 30.65
N GLN A 367 -2.57 8.78 31.08
CA GLN A 367 -2.16 10.20 31.13
C GLN A 367 -2.17 10.83 29.72
N ASN A 368 -1.65 10.14 28.72
CA ASN A 368 -1.57 10.67 27.36
C ASN A 368 -2.96 10.73 26.69
N VAL A 369 -3.83 9.75 26.94
CA VAL A 369 -5.23 9.76 26.48
C VAL A 369 -5.98 10.93 27.09
N ALA A 370 -5.88 11.15 28.42
CA ALA A 370 -6.51 12.28 29.08
C ALA A 370 -6.02 13.63 28.52
N LYS A 371 -4.71 13.77 28.30
CA LYS A 371 -4.13 14.96 27.69
C LYS A 371 -4.62 15.19 26.25
N MET A 372 -4.75 14.12 25.45
CA MET A 372 -5.30 14.21 24.10
C MET A 372 -6.78 14.59 24.13
N ALA A 373 -7.57 14.02 25.03
CA ALA A 373 -8.97 14.34 25.18
C ALA A 373 -9.20 15.84 25.48
N GLU A 374 -8.36 16.45 26.33
CA GLU A 374 -8.42 17.90 26.57
C GLU A 374 -8.09 18.72 25.31
N ARG A 375 -7.07 18.31 24.55
CA ARG A 375 -6.72 18.99 23.30
C ARG A 375 -7.83 18.91 22.25
N LEU A 376 -8.55 17.78 22.21
CA LEU A 376 -9.65 17.55 21.28
C LEU A 376 -10.96 18.26 21.65
N LYS A 377 -11.04 18.89 22.85
CA LYS A 377 -12.14 19.78 23.22
C LYS A 377 -12.01 21.18 22.61
N ALA A 378 -10.81 21.57 22.22
CA ALA A 378 -10.57 22.88 21.65
C ALA A 378 -11.24 22.96 20.26
N ASP A 379 -11.98 24.04 20.03
CA ASP A 379 -12.65 24.35 18.76
C ASP A 379 -12.21 25.75 18.28
N PRO A 380 -10.95 25.87 17.84
CA PRO A 380 -10.43 27.15 17.36
C PRO A 380 -11.06 27.55 16.02
N HIS A 381 -11.25 28.87 15.83
CA HIS A 381 -11.66 29.47 14.57
C HIS A 381 -10.53 30.38 14.08
N PRO A 382 -10.02 30.19 12.84
CA PRO A 382 -10.39 29.18 11.84
C PRO A 382 -10.14 27.73 12.31
N MET A 383 -10.85 26.78 11.68
CA MET A 383 -10.75 25.34 12.00
C MET A 383 -9.32 24.81 11.81
N GLN A 384 -8.86 23.98 12.72
CA GLN A 384 -7.56 23.32 12.64
C GLN A 384 -7.68 21.82 12.34
N PHE A 385 -6.58 21.19 11.90
CA PHE A 385 -6.52 19.76 11.58
C PHE A 385 -7.14 18.87 12.66
N MET A 386 -6.87 19.15 13.95
CA MET A 386 -7.37 18.31 15.05
C MET A 386 -8.88 18.31 15.16
N GLY A 387 -9.54 19.46 14.96
CA GLY A 387 -11.00 19.57 15.00
C GLY A 387 -11.65 18.80 13.83
N ALA A 388 -11.16 19.01 12.60
CA ALA A 388 -11.62 18.31 11.43
C ALA A 388 -11.41 16.79 11.54
N LEU A 389 -10.22 16.34 11.95
CA LEU A 389 -9.89 14.92 12.10
C LEU A 389 -10.66 14.25 13.24
N LYS A 390 -10.97 14.98 14.32
CA LYS A 390 -11.88 14.50 15.37
C LYS A 390 -13.28 14.24 14.79
N ALA A 391 -13.80 15.16 14.00
CA ALA A 391 -15.10 14.98 13.35
C ALA A 391 -15.12 13.74 12.45
N VAL A 392 -14.07 13.56 11.63
CA VAL A 392 -13.89 12.35 10.80
C VAL A 392 -13.85 11.09 11.66
N ARG A 393 -13.02 11.08 12.72
CA ARG A 393 -12.92 9.95 13.66
C ARG A 393 -14.26 9.55 14.23
N ASP A 394 -15.01 10.52 14.77
CA ASP A 394 -16.26 10.26 15.47
C ASP A 394 -17.31 9.64 14.52
N VAL A 395 -17.32 10.01 13.24
CA VAL A 395 -18.18 9.41 12.22
C VAL A 395 -17.70 8.00 11.82
N ILE A 396 -16.41 7.79 11.61
CA ILE A 396 -15.85 6.47 11.23
C ILE A 396 -16.04 5.46 12.37
N HIS A 397 -15.83 5.87 13.64
CA HIS A 397 -16.01 4.96 14.78
C HIS A 397 -17.45 4.43 14.91
N ALA A 398 -18.43 5.20 14.44
CA ALA A 398 -19.83 4.73 14.37
C ALA A 398 -20.08 3.76 13.19
N ARG A 399 -19.10 3.58 12.30
CA ARG A 399 -19.18 2.77 11.09
C ARG A 399 -17.90 1.95 10.89
N PRO A 400 -17.68 0.91 11.69
CA PRO A 400 -16.41 0.15 11.70
C PRO A 400 -16.08 -0.57 10.39
N GLU A 401 -17.06 -0.74 9.50
CA GLU A 401 -16.88 -1.28 8.16
C GLU A 401 -16.12 -0.33 7.22
N THR A 402 -15.95 0.96 7.59
CA THR A 402 -15.34 1.98 6.74
C THR A 402 -13.83 1.83 6.69
N TYR A 403 -13.29 1.84 5.47
CA TYR A 403 -11.84 1.94 5.25
C TYR A 403 -11.39 3.40 5.37
N LEU A 404 -10.23 3.61 5.97
CA LEU A 404 -9.54 4.89 6.03
C LEU A 404 -8.31 4.84 5.14
N VAL A 405 -8.27 5.69 4.12
CA VAL A 405 -7.05 5.98 3.37
C VAL A 405 -6.53 7.34 3.80
N ASN A 406 -5.24 7.48 4.03
CA ASN A 406 -4.70 8.70 4.59
C ASN A 406 -3.37 9.10 3.94
N GLU A 407 -3.33 10.32 3.40
CA GLU A 407 -2.17 10.89 2.72
C GLU A 407 -1.94 12.36 3.10
N GLY A 408 -0.72 12.84 2.85
CA GLY A 408 -0.29 14.21 3.17
C GLY A 408 0.49 14.28 4.49
N ALA A 409 1.48 15.18 4.58
CA ALA A 409 2.37 15.25 5.75
C ALA A 409 1.61 15.54 7.05
N ASN A 410 0.96 16.70 7.16
CA ASN A 410 0.23 17.09 8.37
C ASN A 410 -1.06 16.27 8.55
N ALA A 411 -1.83 16.06 7.48
CA ALA A 411 -3.04 15.26 7.53
C ALA A 411 -2.75 13.83 8.02
N LEU A 412 -1.70 13.19 7.50
CA LEU A 412 -1.31 11.83 7.88
C LEU A 412 -0.79 11.75 9.32
N ASP A 413 0.13 12.62 9.70
CA ASP A 413 0.80 12.55 11.01
C ASP A 413 -0.16 12.87 12.16
N ILE A 414 -1.06 13.82 11.98
CA ILE A 414 -2.06 14.16 12.98
C ILE A 414 -3.14 13.08 13.06
N ALA A 415 -3.62 12.57 11.91
CA ALA A 415 -4.62 11.51 11.87
C ALA A 415 -4.16 10.22 12.55
N ARG A 416 -2.86 9.86 12.48
CA ARG A 416 -2.31 8.70 13.19
C ARG A 416 -2.54 8.76 14.70
N ASN A 417 -2.57 9.98 15.26
CA ASN A 417 -2.73 10.22 16.68
C ASN A 417 -4.18 10.48 17.10
N VAL A 418 -5.05 10.84 16.15
CA VAL A 418 -6.45 11.22 16.44
C VAL A 418 -7.42 10.10 16.10
N ILE A 419 -7.17 9.35 15.02
CA ILE A 419 -8.08 8.32 14.53
C ILE A 419 -7.58 6.94 14.93
N ASP A 420 -8.27 6.32 15.89
CA ASP A 420 -8.05 4.93 16.28
C ASP A 420 -8.72 3.97 15.30
N MET A 421 -8.16 2.77 15.16
CA MET A 421 -8.66 1.72 14.29
C MET A 421 -9.01 0.47 15.09
N HIS A 422 -10.08 -0.21 14.66
CA HIS A 422 -10.62 -1.37 15.39
C HIS A 422 -10.72 -2.64 14.53
N VAL A 423 -10.50 -2.49 13.21
CA VAL A 423 -10.60 -3.58 12.24
C VAL A 423 -9.28 -3.72 11.48
N PRO A 424 -8.75 -4.94 11.32
CA PRO A 424 -7.51 -5.18 10.59
C PRO A 424 -7.57 -4.68 9.14
N ARG A 425 -6.47 -4.05 8.67
CA ARG A 425 -6.30 -3.58 7.28
C ARG A 425 -7.28 -2.49 6.83
N HIS A 426 -8.10 -1.93 7.74
CA HIS A 426 -8.98 -0.81 7.42
C HIS A 426 -8.26 0.55 7.42
N ARG A 427 -6.94 0.57 7.64
CA ARG A 427 -6.11 1.78 7.46
C ARG A 427 -5.03 1.54 6.41
N LEU A 428 -5.04 2.38 5.38
CA LEU A 428 -4.03 2.43 4.32
C LEU A 428 -3.35 3.81 4.32
N ASP A 429 -2.04 3.85 4.14
CA ASP A 429 -1.28 5.10 4.03
C ASP A 429 -0.02 4.95 3.17
N SER A 430 0.76 6.02 3.01
CA SER A 430 1.97 6.05 2.18
C SER A 430 3.07 5.05 2.60
N GLY A 431 2.96 4.48 3.79
CA GLY A 431 3.87 3.44 4.27
C GLY A 431 5.30 3.92 4.48
N THR A 432 6.26 3.11 4.02
CA THR A 432 7.69 3.31 4.31
C THR A 432 8.37 4.32 3.39
N TRP A 433 7.94 4.43 2.15
CA TRP A 433 8.63 5.23 1.14
C TRP A 433 8.17 6.69 1.10
N GLY A 434 6.96 6.97 1.58
CA GLY A 434 6.45 8.35 1.68
C GLY A 434 6.13 8.98 0.33
N VAL A 435 5.86 8.18 -0.70
CA VAL A 435 5.47 8.69 -2.02
C VAL A 435 4.13 9.42 -1.94
N MET A 436 4.00 10.51 -2.70
CA MET A 436 2.77 11.29 -2.82
C MET A 436 1.94 10.78 -4.01
N GLY A 437 0.61 10.98 -3.93
CA GLY A 437 -0.34 10.60 -4.99
C GLY A 437 -0.90 9.18 -4.84
N ILE A 438 -0.78 8.56 -3.66
CA ILE A 438 -1.32 7.21 -3.43
C ILE A 438 -2.83 7.22 -3.09
N GLY A 439 -3.32 8.31 -2.54
CA GLY A 439 -4.60 8.35 -1.84
C GLY A 439 -5.77 7.89 -2.68
N MET A 440 -6.03 8.52 -3.83
CA MET A 440 -7.14 8.13 -4.70
C MET A 440 -6.98 6.70 -5.24
N GLY A 441 -5.77 6.29 -5.62
CA GLY A 441 -5.50 4.93 -6.09
C GLY A 441 -5.84 3.89 -5.01
N TYR A 442 -5.39 4.12 -3.78
CA TYR A 442 -5.67 3.21 -2.64
C TYR A 442 -7.15 3.20 -2.28
N ALA A 443 -7.81 4.37 -2.31
CA ALA A 443 -9.24 4.47 -2.03
C ALA A 443 -10.09 3.71 -3.05
N ILE A 444 -9.76 3.84 -4.33
CA ILE A 444 -10.44 3.10 -5.41
C ILE A 444 -10.24 1.59 -5.21
N ALA A 445 -9.01 1.14 -4.95
CA ALA A 445 -8.75 -0.28 -4.71
C ALA A 445 -9.51 -0.82 -3.50
N ALA A 446 -9.50 -0.10 -2.38
CA ALA A 446 -10.22 -0.50 -1.18
C ALA A 446 -11.73 -0.65 -1.46
N ALA A 447 -12.34 0.32 -2.17
CA ALA A 447 -13.74 0.25 -2.54
C ALA A 447 -14.05 -0.89 -3.54
N VAL A 448 -13.18 -1.10 -4.52
CA VAL A 448 -13.34 -2.13 -5.57
C VAL A 448 -13.22 -3.54 -4.98
N GLU A 449 -12.24 -3.77 -4.10
CA GLU A 449 -11.95 -5.10 -3.57
C GLU A 449 -12.85 -5.50 -2.38
N SER A 450 -13.29 -4.51 -1.59
CA SER A 450 -14.13 -4.79 -0.41
C SER A 450 -15.62 -4.56 -0.63
N GLY A 451 -15.99 -3.67 -1.56
CA GLY A 451 -17.36 -3.16 -1.69
C GLY A 451 -17.80 -2.26 -0.52
N ALA A 452 -16.94 -2.01 0.45
CA ALA A 452 -17.24 -1.22 1.64
C ALA A 452 -17.03 0.30 1.40
N PRO A 453 -17.63 1.16 2.24
CA PRO A 453 -17.35 2.60 2.22
C PRO A 453 -15.89 2.90 2.51
N VAL A 454 -15.35 3.91 1.82
CA VAL A 454 -13.98 4.39 2.00
C VAL A 454 -13.99 5.88 2.29
N VAL A 455 -13.27 6.30 3.31
CA VAL A 455 -12.97 7.72 3.59
C VAL A 455 -11.49 7.96 3.29
N ALA A 456 -11.22 8.78 2.27
CA ALA A 456 -9.86 9.19 1.91
C ALA A 456 -9.59 10.58 2.51
N VAL A 457 -8.72 10.66 3.52
CA VAL A 457 -8.32 11.92 4.17
C VAL A 457 -6.99 12.35 3.60
N GLU A 458 -6.99 13.45 2.86
CA GLU A 458 -5.82 13.95 2.15
C GLU A 458 -5.53 15.43 2.47
N GLY A 459 -4.26 15.80 2.46
CA GLY A 459 -3.90 17.21 2.36
C GLY A 459 -4.20 17.73 0.95
N ASP A 460 -4.48 19.03 0.83
CA ASP A 460 -4.72 19.69 -0.48
C ASP A 460 -3.57 19.49 -1.46
N SER A 461 -2.33 19.56 -1.00
CA SER A 461 -1.15 19.26 -1.81
C SER A 461 -1.08 17.79 -2.26
N ALA A 462 -1.38 16.84 -1.36
CA ALA A 462 -1.38 15.42 -1.69
C ALA A 462 -2.47 15.08 -2.72
N PHE A 463 -3.67 15.59 -2.51
CA PHE A 463 -4.80 15.46 -3.43
C PHE A 463 -4.45 15.96 -4.85
N GLY A 464 -3.64 17.02 -4.96
CA GLY A 464 -3.21 17.56 -6.25
C GLY A 464 -2.51 16.55 -7.16
N PHE A 465 -1.91 15.49 -6.63
CA PHE A 465 -1.24 14.43 -7.42
C PHE A 465 -2.22 13.42 -8.02
N SER A 466 -3.41 13.25 -7.46
CA SER A 466 -4.35 12.19 -7.85
C SER A 466 -5.80 12.66 -8.01
N GLY A 467 -6.06 13.95 -7.87
CA GLY A 467 -7.42 14.53 -7.84
C GLY A 467 -8.29 14.24 -9.05
N MET A 468 -7.71 14.03 -10.24
CA MET A 468 -8.48 13.66 -11.44
C MET A 468 -9.11 12.27 -11.35
N GLU A 469 -8.69 11.43 -10.40
CA GLU A 469 -9.35 10.14 -10.16
C GLU A 469 -10.74 10.27 -9.51
N LEU A 470 -11.16 11.47 -9.16
CA LEU A 470 -12.59 11.76 -8.87
C LEU A 470 -13.50 11.36 -10.04
N GLU A 471 -13.04 11.55 -11.28
CA GLU A 471 -13.76 11.05 -12.46
C GLU A 471 -13.89 9.52 -12.43
N THR A 472 -12.82 8.81 -12.13
CA THR A 472 -12.83 7.34 -11.99
C THR A 472 -13.82 6.90 -10.91
N ILE A 473 -13.77 7.53 -9.73
CA ILE A 473 -14.68 7.25 -8.61
C ILE A 473 -16.13 7.48 -9.02
N CYS A 474 -16.43 8.59 -9.69
CA CYS A 474 -17.78 8.92 -10.16
C CYS A 474 -18.25 7.98 -11.28
N ARG A 475 -17.39 7.68 -12.26
CA ARG A 475 -17.72 6.80 -13.40
C ARG A 475 -18.09 5.38 -12.96
N TYR A 476 -17.38 4.84 -11.96
CA TYR A 476 -17.67 3.52 -11.40
C TYR A 476 -18.63 3.57 -10.20
N LYS A 477 -19.11 4.76 -9.80
CA LYS A 477 -20.03 4.97 -8.66
C LYS A 477 -19.52 4.31 -7.37
N LEU A 478 -18.22 4.48 -7.10
CA LEU A 478 -17.59 3.87 -5.94
C LEU A 478 -17.99 4.59 -4.64
N PRO A 479 -18.21 3.88 -3.52
CA PRO A 479 -18.58 4.47 -2.24
C PRO A 479 -17.36 5.12 -1.55
N VAL A 480 -16.77 6.11 -2.20
CA VAL A 480 -15.58 6.83 -1.74
C VAL A 480 -15.96 8.27 -1.37
N VAL A 481 -15.65 8.65 -0.14
CA VAL A 481 -15.75 10.03 0.34
C VAL A 481 -14.35 10.59 0.52
N THR A 482 -13.96 11.55 -0.30
CA THR A 482 -12.69 12.26 -0.19
C THR A 482 -12.84 13.43 0.78
N VAL A 483 -11.99 13.53 1.80
CA VAL A 483 -11.96 14.63 2.77
C VAL A 483 -10.63 15.34 2.62
N ILE A 484 -10.67 16.56 2.09
CA ILE A 484 -9.47 17.37 1.84
C ILE A 484 -9.22 18.30 3.03
N MET A 485 -8.06 18.20 3.64
CA MET A 485 -7.56 19.12 4.64
C MET A 485 -6.89 20.30 3.93
N ASN A 486 -7.70 21.30 3.58
CA ASN A 486 -7.30 22.44 2.75
C ASN A 486 -6.82 23.61 3.61
N ASN A 487 -5.51 23.68 3.84
CA ASN A 487 -4.87 24.83 4.49
C ASN A 487 -4.14 25.75 3.50
N GLY A 488 -4.25 25.49 2.18
CA GLY A 488 -3.67 26.30 1.12
C GLY A 488 -2.15 26.16 0.98
N GLY A 489 -1.56 25.03 1.39
CA GLY A 489 -0.11 24.87 1.28
C GLY A 489 0.41 23.46 1.49
N VAL A 490 1.64 23.23 1.02
CA VAL A 490 2.34 21.94 1.21
C VAL A 490 2.54 21.65 2.70
N TYR A 491 2.88 22.66 3.49
CA TYR A 491 2.98 22.60 4.95
C TYR A 491 2.07 23.63 5.60
N ARG A 492 2.30 24.93 5.28
CA ARG A 492 1.53 26.09 5.71
C ARG A 492 1.11 26.89 4.49
N GLY A 493 -0.10 27.43 4.54
CA GLY A 493 -0.65 28.25 3.46
C GLY A 493 -0.43 29.76 3.65
N ASP A 494 0.18 30.18 4.76
CA ASP A 494 0.45 31.59 5.10
C ASP A 494 1.92 32.00 4.84
N ASP A 495 2.71 31.16 4.18
CA ASP A 495 4.07 31.50 3.77
C ASP A 495 4.04 32.59 2.70
N VAL A 496 4.99 33.54 2.77
CA VAL A 496 5.07 34.67 1.87
C VAL A 496 6.40 34.68 1.11
N ASN A 497 6.36 35.17 -0.12
CA ASN A 497 7.57 35.51 -0.87
C ASN A 497 8.15 36.83 -0.30
N PRO A 498 9.40 36.84 0.17
CA PRO A 498 9.96 38.05 0.78
C PRO A 498 10.37 39.12 -0.24
N LEU A 499 10.35 38.81 -1.55
CA LEU A 499 10.85 39.69 -2.61
C LEU A 499 9.76 40.44 -3.36
N ASP A 500 8.61 39.82 -3.57
CA ASP A 500 7.50 40.37 -4.36
C ASP A 500 6.17 39.68 -4.02
N ASP A 501 5.12 40.03 -4.75
CA ASP A 501 3.77 39.46 -4.58
C ASP A 501 3.58 38.08 -5.24
N ALA A 502 4.60 37.48 -5.85
CA ALA A 502 4.50 36.13 -6.39
C ALA A 502 4.31 35.12 -5.25
N PRO A 503 3.50 34.06 -5.47
CA PRO A 503 3.27 33.07 -4.44
C PRO A 503 4.57 32.42 -3.93
N SER A 504 4.63 32.15 -2.62
CA SER A 504 5.69 31.31 -2.07
C SER A 504 5.65 29.91 -2.71
N PRO A 505 6.80 29.23 -2.92
CA PRO A 505 6.83 27.89 -3.50
C PRO A 505 6.11 26.83 -2.65
N THR A 506 5.78 27.13 -1.40
CA THR A 506 5.06 26.24 -0.49
C THR A 506 3.56 26.52 -0.43
N THR A 507 3.07 27.64 -0.97
CA THR A 507 1.66 28.02 -0.93
C THR A 507 0.91 27.53 -2.16
N LEU A 508 -0.35 27.17 -1.92
CA LEU A 508 -1.34 26.81 -2.92
C LEU A 508 -2.50 27.82 -2.89
N MET A 509 -3.46 27.66 -3.76
CA MET A 509 -4.64 28.55 -3.80
C MET A 509 -5.59 28.21 -2.63
N LEU A 510 -5.52 28.95 -1.54
CA LEU A 510 -6.39 28.76 -0.36
C LEU A 510 -7.89 28.86 -0.69
N ALA A 511 -8.26 29.71 -1.64
CA ALA A 511 -9.64 29.89 -2.08
C ALA A 511 -10.13 28.83 -3.08
N ALA A 512 -9.30 27.80 -3.38
CA ALA A 512 -9.72 26.73 -4.27
C ALA A 512 -11.00 26.05 -3.77
N ARG A 513 -11.88 25.73 -4.68
CA ARG A 513 -13.17 25.06 -4.46
C ARG A 513 -13.04 23.61 -4.93
N HIS A 514 -12.37 22.78 -4.11
CA HIS A 514 -12.17 21.36 -4.43
C HIS A 514 -13.52 20.62 -4.47
N ASP A 515 -14.49 21.06 -3.67
CA ASP A 515 -15.85 20.53 -3.66
C ASP A 515 -16.52 20.57 -5.05
N LEU A 516 -16.26 21.61 -5.85
CA LEU A 516 -16.83 21.72 -7.20
C LEU A 516 -16.18 20.74 -8.21
N MET A 517 -14.99 20.21 -7.93
CA MET A 517 -14.34 19.25 -8.83
C MET A 517 -15.15 17.96 -8.96
N ILE A 518 -15.65 17.41 -7.86
CA ILE A 518 -16.45 16.19 -7.91
C ILE A 518 -17.83 16.42 -8.50
N GLU A 519 -18.41 17.60 -8.30
CA GLU A 519 -19.70 17.99 -8.91
C GLU A 519 -19.62 18.02 -10.43
N ALA A 520 -18.47 18.46 -10.99
CA ALA A 520 -18.22 18.43 -12.43
C ALA A 520 -18.28 16.99 -13.01
N PHE A 521 -18.08 15.96 -12.20
CA PHE A 521 -18.18 14.54 -12.58
C PHE A 521 -19.48 13.87 -12.11
N GLY A 522 -20.42 14.64 -11.52
CA GLY A 522 -21.71 14.14 -11.06
C GLY A 522 -21.73 13.53 -9.66
N GLY A 523 -20.67 13.69 -8.88
CA GLY A 523 -20.64 13.36 -7.46
C GLY A 523 -21.18 14.51 -6.60
N LYS A 524 -21.09 14.38 -5.28
CA LYS A 524 -21.60 15.38 -4.34
C LYS A 524 -20.46 16.12 -3.62
N GLY A 525 -20.42 17.44 -3.80
CA GLY A 525 -19.46 18.32 -3.16
C GLY A 525 -20.01 18.95 -1.89
N TYR A 526 -19.13 19.12 -0.88
CA TYR A 526 -19.41 19.83 0.36
C TYR A 526 -18.21 20.74 0.70
N ARG A 527 -18.51 21.89 1.29
CA ARG A 527 -17.49 22.77 1.87
C ARG A 527 -17.76 22.94 3.35
N ALA A 528 -16.77 22.67 4.18
CA ALA A 528 -16.87 22.72 5.63
C ALA A 528 -15.82 23.66 6.22
N THR A 529 -16.23 24.54 7.13
CA THR A 529 -15.40 25.51 7.84
C THR A 529 -15.37 25.26 9.35
N THR A 530 -16.21 24.33 9.82
CA THR A 530 -16.35 23.95 11.22
C THR A 530 -16.36 22.41 11.38
N PRO A 531 -15.95 21.86 12.52
CA PRO A 531 -16.04 20.41 12.78
C PRO A 531 -17.48 19.88 12.69
N ALA A 532 -18.47 20.68 13.07
CA ALA A 532 -19.89 20.30 12.98
C ALA A 532 -20.33 20.10 11.52
N GLU A 533 -19.91 20.98 10.62
CA GLU A 533 -20.17 20.87 9.18
C GLU A 533 -19.46 19.64 8.59
N VAL A 534 -18.21 19.33 9.02
CA VAL A 534 -17.50 18.10 8.61
C VAL A 534 -18.29 16.86 9.03
N THR A 535 -18.77 16.83 10.28
CA THR A 535 -19.57 15.71 10.82
C THR A 535 -20.86 15.52 10.01
N ALA A 536 -21.58 16.60 9.75
CA ALA A 536 -22.83 16.56 9.00
C ALA A 536 -22.61 16.08 7.55
N ALA A 537 -21.66 16.68 6.84
CA ALA A 537 -21.31 16.34 5.46
C ALA A 537 -20.85 14.88 5.32
N LEU A 538 -19.96 14.42 6.21
CA LEU A 538 -19.43 13.05 6.15
C LEU A 538 -20.52 12.02 6.50
N THR A 539 -21.38 12.31 7.46
CA THR A 539 -22.51 11.44 7.82
C THR A 539 -23.49 11.29 6.65
N GLU A 540 -23.83 12.39 6.00
CA GLU A 540 -24.70 12.40 4.83
C GLU A 540 -24.07 11.69 3.64
N ALA A 541 -22.81 11.98 3.34
CA ALA A 541 -22.06 11.36 2.24
C ALA A 541 -21.98 9.84 2.39
N LEU A 542 -21.61 9.33 3.58
CA LEU A 542 -21.56 7.89 3.85
C LEU A 542 -22.96 7.24 3.80
N ALA A 543 -24.01 7.95 4.23
CA ALA A 543 -25.37 7.44 4.15
C ALA A 543 -25.88 7.34 2.71
N SER A 544 -25.41 8.21 1.81
CA SER A 544 -25.79 8.18 0.39
C SER A 544 -25.19 6.99 -0.37
N GLY A 545 -24.05 6.47 0.12
CA GLY A 545 -23.31 5.36 -0.50
C GLY A 545 -22.69 5.70 -1.86
N GLY A 546 -22.68 6.96 -2.27
CA GLY A 546 -22.15 7.42 -3.55
C GLY A 546 -20.87 8.24 -3.41
N PRO A 547 -20.28 8.63 -4.56
CA PRO A 547 -19.10 9.49 -4.60
C PRO A 547 -19.34 10.87 -3.98
N ALA A 548 -18.45 11.28 -3.04
CA ALA A 548 -18.54 12.60 -2.43
C ALA A 548 -17.15 13.18 -2.13
N LEU A 549 -17.08 14.51 -2.03
CA LEU A 549 -15.88 15.23 -1.60
C LEU A 549 -16.25 16.32 -0.60
N ILE A 550 -15.49 16.38 0.49
CA ILE A 550 -15.62 17.40 1.53
C ILE A 550 -14.36 18.25 1.54
N ASP A 551 -14.46 19.51 1.12
CA ASP A 551 -13.38 20.51 1.21
C ASP A 551 -13.39 21.14 2.60
N CYS A 552 -12.54 20.65 3.50
CA CYS A 552 -12.38 21.17 4.86
C CYS A 552 -11.41 22.34 4.85
N VAL A 553 -11.91 23.54 5.02
CA VAL A 553 -11.10 24.77 5.07
C VAL A 553 -10.40 24.85 6.42
N ILE A 554 -9.09 24.65 6.41
CA ILE A 554 -8.23 24.65 7.58
C ILE A 554 -7.50 26.00 7.68
N ASP A 555 -7.19 26.43 8.91
CA ASP A 555 -6.36 27.61 9.18
C ASP A 555 -5.05 27.53 8.37
N PRO A 556 -4.76 28.50 7.49
CA PRO A 556 -3.55 28.47 6.67
C PRO A 556 -2.26 28.51 7.49
N SER A 557 -2.31 29.02 8.71
CA SER A 557 -1.16 29.01 9.63
C SER A 557 -0.95 27.66 10.33
N ALA A 558 -1.93 26.74 10.23
CA ALA A 558 -1.81 25.41 10.78
C ALA A 558 -0.90 24.53 9.92
N GLY A 559 -0.15 23.66 10.58
CA GLY A 559 0.79 22.76 9.92
C GLY A 559 2.24 23.04 10.33
N THR A 560 3.09 22.08 10.04
CA THR A 560 4.53 22.14 10.36
C THR A 560 5.35 21.50 9.24
N GLU A 561 6.54 22.03 9.00
CA GLU A 561 7.52 21.41 8.10
C GLU A 561 8.27 20.23 8.74
N SER A 562 8.13 20.04 10.03
CA SER A 562 8.87 19.02 10.75
C SER A 562 8.32 17.62 10.48
N GLY A 563 8.72 17.02 9.38
CA GLY A 563 8.74 15.57 9.31
C GLY A 563 9.76 14.98 10.30
N HIS A 564 9.55 13.72 10.69
CA HIS A 564 10.51 12.96 11.52
C HIS A 564 11.85 12.66 10.81
N ILE A 565 12.11 13.31 9.68
CA ILE A 565 13.26 13.12 8.79
C ILE A 565 14.26 14.27 8.92
N SER A 566 14.64 14.57 10.15
CA SER A 566 15.58 15.66 10.45
C SER A 566 16.93 15.55 9.75
N HIS A 567 17.35 14.34 9.33
CA HIS A 567 18.57 14.12 8.58
C HIS A 567 18.43 14.45 7.09
N LEU A 568 17.21 14.40 6.50
CA LEU A 568 16.93 14.83 5.13
C LEU A 568 16.58 16.31 5.04
N ASN A 569 16.11 16.88 6.16
CA ASN A 569 15.88 18.30 6.30
C ASN A 569 16.73 18.82 7.49
N PRO A 570 18.06 18.89 7.33
CA PRO A 570 18.94 19.40 8.37
C PRO A 570 18.45 20.79 8.75
N LYS A 571 18.23 21.01 10.03
CA LYS A 571 18.02 22.36 10.58
C LYS A 571 19.24 23.16 10.21
N GLY A 572 19.14 23.84 9.06
CA GLY A 572 20.29 24.29 8.29
C GLY A 572 21.13 25.24 9.09
N ILE A 573 22.40 25.06 8.98
CA ILE A 573 23.31 26.17 8.77
C ILE A 573 22.94 26.73 7.39
N THR A 574 21.77 27.33 7.26
CA THR A 574 21.47 28.17 6.12
C THR A 574 22.22 29.45 6.36
N VAL A 575 23.19 29.75 5.50
CA VAL A 575 23.81 31.06 5.40
C VAL A 575 22.69 32.06 5.10
N GLY A 576 22.23 32.76 6.15
CA GLY A 576 21.05 33.61 6.13
C GLY A 576 19.76 32.78 6.18
N ASN A 577 19.03 32.88 7.26
CA ASN A 577 17.67 32.37 7.39
C ASN A 577 16.85 32.92 6.22
N ILE A 578 16.57 32.10 5.22
CA ILE A 578 15.64 32.43 4.13
C ILE A 578 14.26 32.75 4.72
N THR A 579 13.94 32.21 5.90
CA THR A 579 12.69 32.44 6.62
C THR A 579 12.76 33.57 7.67
N ALA A 580 13.91 34.17 7.91
CA ALA A 580 14.09 35.20 8.95
C ALA A 580 13.78 36.63 8.50
N ALA A 581 13.17 36.83 7.36
CA ALA A 581 12.56 38.11 7.00
C ALA A 581 11.13 38.22 7.58
N LYS A 582 10.91 37.78 8.83
CA LYS A 582 9.80 38.26 9.63
C LYS A 582 10.22 39.59 10.25
N LYS A 583 9.86 40.66 9.60
CA LYS A 583 9.66 41.96 10.27
C LYS A 583 8.23 42.09 10.72
#